data_1039ef5cfddb3e334cdc92e45d6e40ee
#
_entry.id   1039ef5cfddb3e334cdc92e45d6e40ee
#
_cell.length_a   1.000
_cell.length_b   1.000
_cell.length_c   1.000
_cell.angle_alpha   90.00
_cell.angle_beta   90.00
_cell.angle_gamma   90.00
#
_symmetry.space_group_name_H-M   'P 1'
#
loop_
_entity.id
_entity.type
_entity.pdbx_description
1 polymer ?
#
loop_
_entity_poly.entity_id
_entity_poly.type
_entity_poly.pdbx_seq_one_letter_code
_entity_poly.pdbx_strand_id
1 'polypeptide(L)'
;MFRHPVVNSPAPQGHDSRGRREYARCVSTPTTAEPIVRHSALNLVPATAAVLSGFLLFALEYRVAGYLLLAAAVVAAALISRPLLKDVGLAALGITIISTVPITTDISIGHMTVMGTAMVLAVGLPYAVSRWVFRDHAIRFPVLTGSKWSRTERWYLAAVVVIGYLILPVYMIPTGVYRNWPAASDGADIFKLFLGTNVLGIWDELFFICTVFTLLRRHLPEWQANLLQAVVFTSFLWDLGFHAWGPFLIYPFAVIQGWIFARTKSLSYIVSVHLLFDFVLFLVLLHAHNRWLFPIFLY
;
A
#
# COMPACT_ATOMS: atom_id res chain seq x y z
N MET A 1 -40.32 69.94 -25.31
CA MET A 1 -39.83 70.47 -26.62
C MET A 1 -38.41 70.00 -26.75
N PHE A 2 -38.07 69.39 -27.84
CA PHE A 2 -36.85 68.74 -28.35
C PHE A 2 -36.88 67.22 -28.38
N ARG A 3 -37.18 66.70 -29.59
CA ARG A 3 -37.02 65.35 -30.04
C ARG A 3 -35.55 65.10 -30.41
N HIS A 4 -35.01 63.96 -30.09
CA HIS A 4 -33.78 63.43 -30.69
C HIS A 4 -34.09 62.20 -31.54
N PRO A 5 -33.43 62.00 -32.66
CA PRO A 5 -33.77 61.01 -33.65
C PRO A 5 -33.15 59.65 -33.36
N VAL A 6 -33.91 58.65 -33.79
CA VAL A 6 -33.50 57.24 -33.80
C VAL A 6 -32.49 57.03 -34.89
N VAL A 7 -31.29 56.50 -34.57
CA VAL A 7 -30.31 56.02 -35.53
C VAL A 7 -30.41 54.47 -35.56
N ASN A 8 -30.93 54.00 -36.73
CA ASN A 8 -30.88 52.60 -37.09
C ASN A 8 -29.45 52.22 -37.48
N SER A 9 -28.85 51.22 -36.82
CA SER A 9 -27.66 50.52 -37.30
C SER A 9 -28.04 49.12 -37.76
N PRO A 10 -27.55 48.63 -38.89
CA PRO A 10 -27.90 47.34 -39.44
C PRO A 10 -27.08 46.21 -38.72
N ALA A 11 -27.75 45.08 -38.51
CA ALA A 11 -27.13 43.86 -37.98
C ALA A 11 -26.13 43.25 -38.98
N PRO A 12 -24.98 42.72 -38.51
CA PRO A 12 -24.14 41.91 -39.36
C PRO A 12 -24.72 40.48 -39.44
N GLN A 13 -25.18 40.12 -40.60
CA GLN A 13 -25.38 38.72 -41.00
C GLN A 13 -24.00 38.13 -41.32
N GLY A 14 -23.61 37.10 -40.58
CA GLY A 14 -22.40 36.32 -40.82
C GLY A 14 -22.60 34.93 -40.23
N HIS A 15 -23.21 34.06 -41.03
CA HIS A 15 -23.28 32.63 -40.76
C HIS A 15 -21.87 32.02 -40.78
N ASP A 16 -21.35 31.64 -39.65
CA ASP A 16 -20.34 30.59 -39.61
C ASP A 16 -20.87 29.37 -38.85
N SER A 17 -21.57 28.52 -39.60
CA SER A 17 -22.09 27.24 -39.14
C SER A 17 -21.02 26.14 -39.05
N ARG A 18 -19.77 26.43 -39.47
CA ARG A 18 -18.67 25.44 -39.42
C ARG A 18 -17.99 25.40 -38.05
N GLY A 19 -17.80 26.50 -37.39
CA GLY A 19 -17.16 26.54 -36.06
C GLY A 19 -17.98 25.86 -34.95
N ARG A 20 -19.29 25.83 -35.00
CA ARG A 20 -20.15 25.16 -34.04
C ARG A 20 -20.15 23.63 -34.17
N ARG A 21 -19.89 23.08 -35.35
CA ARG A 21 -19.83 21.63 -35.55
C ARG A 21 -18.49 21.02 -35.13
N GLU A 22 -17.41 21.77 -35.17
CA GLU A 22 -16.12 21.33 -34.64
C GLU A 22 -16.06 21.37 -33.12
N TYR A 23 -16.63 22.41 -32.48
CA TYR A 23 -16.71 22.51 -31.03
C TYR A 23 -17.61 21.42 -30.40
N ALA A 24 -18.69 21.03 -31.07
CA ALA A 24 -19.55 19.94 -30.63
C ALA A 24 -18.92 18.54 -30.80
N ARG A 25 -17.90 18.41 -31.66
CA ARG A 25 -17.20 17.13 -31.88
C ARG A 25 -16.05 16.90 -30.89
N CYS A 26 -15.56 17.94 -30.21
CA CYS A 26 -14.54 17.81 -29.15
C CYS A 26 -15.11 17.54 -27.76
N VAL A 27 -16.43 17.63 -27.56
CA VAL A 27 -17.07 17.42 -26.23
C VAL A 27 -17.69 16.04 -26.06
N SER A 28 -17.73 15.22 -27.10
CA SER A 28 -18.17 13.82 -27.00
C SER A 28 -16.99 12.87 -26.98
N THR A 29 -16.08 13.01 -25.99
CA THR A 29 -15.34 11.85 -25.53
C THR A 29 -16.36 10.94 -24.86
N PRO A 30 -16.50 9.67 -25.29
CA PRO A 30 -17.30 8.74 -24.55
C PRO A 30 -16.65 8.62 -23.17
N THR A 31 -17.33 9.12 -22.15
CA THR A 31 -17.09 8.72 -20.78
C THR A 31 -17.25 7.20 -20.80
N THR A 32 -16.15 6.47 -20.91
CA THR A 32 -16.15 5.05 -20.60
C THR A 32 -16.56 4.97 -19.14
N ALA A 33 -17.87 4.79 -18.91
CA ALA A 33 -18.39 4.46 -17.61
C ALA A 33 -17.53 3.30 -17.12
N GLU A 34 -16.79 3.52 -16.03
CA GLU A 34 -16.13 2.40 -15.36
C GLU A 34 -17.18 1.32 -15.17
N PRO A 35 -16.92 0.08 -15.61
CA PRO A 35 -17.91 -0.96 -15.49
C PRO A 35 -18.32 -1.02 -14.01
N ILE A 36 -19.61 -0.86 -13.72
CA ILE A 36 -20.15 -1.02 -12.38
C ILE A 36 -19.83 -2.46 -11.98
N VAL A 37 -18.73 -2.65 -11.27
CA VAL A 37 -18.35 -3.95 -10.74
C VAL A 37 -19.40 -4.29 -9.70
N ARG A 38 -20.31 -5.22 -10.04
CA ARG A 38 -21.27 -5.75 -9.06
C ARG A 38 -20.46 -6.49 -8.00
N HIS A 39 -20.28 -5.88 -6.84
CA HIS A 39 -19.70 -6.53 -5.68
C HIS A 39 -20.63 -7.66 -5.24
N SER A 40 -20.30 -8.89 -5.65
CA SER A 40 -21.01 -10.07 -5.17
C SER A 40 -20.45 -10.43 -3.78
N ALA A 41 -21.33 -10.75 -2.83
CA ALA A 41 -20.92 -11.29 -1.54
C ALA A 41 -20.05 -12.56 -1.68
N LEU A 42 -20.25 -13.32 -2.77
CA LEU A 42 -19.45 -14.50 -3.08
C LEU A 42 -17.96 -14.19 -3.31
N ASN A 43 -17.62 -12.99 -3.79
CA ASN A 43 -16.21 -12.59 -3.99
C ASN A 43 -15.44 -12.47 -2.67
N LEU A 44 -16.15 -12.27 -1.56
CA LEU A 44 -15.55 -12.18 -0.23
C LEU A 44 -14.92 -13.50 0.20
N VAL A 45 -15.47 -14.64 -0.21
CA VAL A 45 -14.99 -15.97 0.19
C VAL A 45 -13.54 -16.22 -0.26
N PRO A 46 -13.21 -16.17 -1.57
CA PRO A 46 -11.82 -16.39 -2.01
C PRO A 46 -10.88 -15.27 -1.57
N ALA A 47 -11.34 -14.02 -1.49
CA ALA A 47 -10.54 -12.92 -0.99
C ALA A 47 -10.14 -13.14 0.49
N THR A 48 -11.10 -13.50 1.34
CA THR A 48 -10.85 -13.81 2.75
C THR A 48 -9.96 -15.04 2.90
N ALA A 49 -10.19 -16.09 2.11
CA ALA A 49 -9.35 -17.29 2.13
C ALA A 49 -7.90 -16.98 1.75
N ALA A 50 -7.66 -16.15 0.72
CA ALA A 50 -6.32 -15.72 0.34
C ALA A 50 -5.64 -14.89 1.46
N VAL A 51 -6.38 -14.02 2.13
CA VAL A 51 -5.87 -13.24 3.27
C VAL A 51 -5.57 -14.11 4.48
N LEU A 52 -6.48 -15.02 4.83
CA LEU A 52 -6.26 -15.97 5.94
C LEU A 52 -5.10 -16.94 5.65
N SER A 53 -4.84 -17.26 4.38
CA SER A 53 -3.64 -18.02 4.02
C SER A 53 -2.36 -17.24 4.38
N GLY A 54 -2.32 -15.93 4.12
CA GLY A 54 -1.22 -15.07 4.54
C GLY A 54 -1.07 -15.04 6.08
N PHE A 55 -2.17 -15.00 6.81
CA PHE A 55 -2.13 -15.09 8.28
C PHE A 55 -1.57 -16.45 8.76
N LEU A 56 -1.97 -17.56 8.13
CA LEU A 56 -1.42 -18.88 8.44
C LEU A 56 0.06 -19.00 8.09
N LEU A 57 0.50 -18.40 6.98
CA LEU A 57 1.88 -18.48 6.50
C LEU A 57 2.83 -17.62 7.34
N PHE A 58 2.43 -16.39 7.67
CA PHE A 58 3.30 -15.41 8.34
C PHE A 58 3.14 -15.41 9.85
N ALA A 59 1.90 -15.31 10.37
CA ALA A 59 1.72 -15.15 11.82
C ALA A 59 1.76 -16.48 12.60
N LEU A 60 1.29 -17.57 11.99
CA LEU A 60 1.23 -18.88 12.61
C LEU A 60 2.29 -19.87 12.09
N GLU A 61 2.97 -19.55 11.00
CA GLU A 61 3.95 -20.40 10.32
C GLU A 61 3.44 -21.80 9.92
N TYR A 62 2.11 -21.95 9.79
CA TYR A 62 1.46 -23.20 9.37
C TYR A 62 1.52 -23.35 7.85
N ARG A 63 2.73 -23.59 7.32
CA ARG A 63 3.03 -23.58 5.87
C ARG A 63 2.10 -24.47 5.06
N VAL A 64 1.89 -25.73 5.46
CA VAL A 64 1.03 -26.65 4.71
C VAL A 64 -0.41 -26.14 4.66
N ALA A 65 -0.98 -25.78 5.80
CA ALA A 65 -2.35 -25.27 5.87
C ALA A 65 -2.49 -23.95 5.11
N GLY A 66 -1.49 -23.05 5.22
CA GLY A 66 -1.47 -21.78 4.49
C GLY A 66 -1.48 -21.96 2.97
N TYR A 67 -0.60 -22.82 2.43
CA TYR A 67 -0.57 -23.09 0.97
C TYR A 67 -1.81 -23.84 0.49
N LEU A 68 -2.36 -24.77 1.26
CA LEU A 68 -3.62 -25.44 0.90
C LEU A 68 -4.79 -24.45 0.87
N LEU A 69 -4.87 -23.54 1.84
CA LEU A 69 -5.91 -22.51 1.86
C LEU A 69 -5.73 -21.51 0.71
N LEU A 70 -4.48 -21.15 0.37
CA LEU A 70 -4.18 -20.28 -0.75
C LEU A 70 -4.59 -20.91 -2.09
N ALA A 71 -4.27 -22.20 -2.27
CA ALA A 71 -4.71 -22.96 -3.44
C ALA A 71 -6.25 -23.03 -3.53
N ALA A 72 -6.91 -23.30 -2.39
CA ALA A 72 -8.38 -23.32 -2.31
C ALA A 72 -8.99 -21.94 -2.66
N ALA A 73 -8.36 -20.83 -2.22
CA ALA A 73 -8.79 -19.48 -2.59
C ALA A 73 -8.71 -19.22 -4.10
N VAL A 74 -7.63 -19.65 -4.75
CA VAL A 74 -7.47 -19.53 -6.21
C VAL A 74 -8.50 -20.37 -6.95
N VAL A 75 -8.73 -21.61 -6.51
CA VAL A 75 -9.77 -22.49 -7.10
C VAL A 75 -11.16 -21.89 -6.93
N ALA A 76 -11.50 -21.41 -5.72
CA ALA A 76 -12.78 -20.75 -5.48
C ALA A 76 -12.97 -19.50 -6.35
N ALA A 77 -11.94 -18.69 -6.53
CA ALA A 77 -11.97 -17.55 -7.43
C ALA A 77 -12.20 -17.97 -8.90
N ALA A 78 -11.60 -19.09 -9.34
CA ALA A 78 -11.78 -19.64 -10.68
C ALA A 78 -13.22 -20.09 -10.95
N LEU A 79 -13.89 -20.64 -9.92
CA LEU A 79 -15.28 -21.09 -10.01
C LEU A 79 -16.28 -19.92 -10.07
N ILE A 80 -15.90 -18.75 -9.55
CA ILE A 80 -16.78 -17.57 -9.52
C ILE A 80 -16.63 -16.74 -10.79
N SER A 81 -15.41 -16.29 -11.13
CA SER A 81 -15.17 -15.51 -12.33
C SER A 81 -13.70 -15.41 -12.75
N ARG A 82 -13.48 -15.29 -14.07
CA ARG A 82 -12.12 -15.08 -14.61
C ARG A 82 -11.42 -13.79 -14.10
N PRO A 83 -12.09 -12.63 -13.98
CA PRO A 83 -11.46 -11.44 -13.42
C PRO A 83 -11.00 -11.64 -11.96
N LEU A 84 -11.84 -12.27 -11.13
CA LEU A 84 -11.51 -12.56 -9.73
C LEU A 84 -10.34 -13.55 -9.62
N LEU A 85 -10.33 -14.60 -10.46
CA LEU A 85 -9.21 -15.54 -10.54
C LEU A 85 -7.89 -14.84 -10.86
N LYS A 86 -7.88 -13.90 -11.82
CA LYS A 86 -6.66 -13.16 -12.17
C LYS A 86 -6.14 -12.36 -10.97
N ASP A 87 -7.02 -11.62 -10.30
CA ASP A 87 -6.61 -10.72 -9.23
C ASP A 87 -6.23 -11.48 -7.94
N VAL A 88 -7.01 -12.48 -7.54
CA VAL A 88 -6.66 -13.36 -6.42
C VAL A 88 -5.39 -14.17 -6.74
N GLY A 89 -5.23 -14.63 -7.99
CA GLY A 89 -4.03 -15.33 -8.44
C GLY A 89 -2.76 -14.47 -8.38
N LEU A 90 -2.86 -13.17 -8.74
CA LEU A 90 -1.73 -12.23 -8.62
C LEU A 90 -1.36 -11.97 -7.15
N ALA A 91 -2.34 -11.80 -6.28
CA ALA A 91 -2.10 -11.66 -4.85
C ALA A 91 -1.48 -12.94 -4.26
N ALA A 92 -2.02 -14.11 -4.64
CA ALA A 92 -1.50 -15.41 -4.23
C ALA A 92 -0.06 -15.64 -4.71
N LEU A 93 0.28 -15.23 -5.93
CA LEU A 93 1.64 -15.30 -6.45
C LEU A 93 2.61 -14.51 -5.59
N GLY A 94 2.28 -13.26 -5.24
CA GLY A 94 3.12 -12.43 -4.40
C GLY A 94 3.27 -13.00 -2.98
N ILE A 95 2.16 -13.44 -2.34
CA ILE A 95 2.19 -14.10 -1.02
C ILE A 95 3.06 -15.34 -1.06
N THR A 96 2.92 -16.19 -2.10
CA THR A 96 3.72 -17.41 -2.24
C THR A 96 5.20 -17.08 -2.32
N ILE A 97 5.60 -16.12 -3.15
CA ILE A 97 7.01 -15.76 -3.33
C ILE A 97 7.64 -15.30 -2.01
N ILE A 98 7.01 -14.34 -1.33
CA ILE A 98 7.59 -13.80 -0.10
C ILE A 98 7.60 -14.83 1.05
N SER A 99 6.65 -15.76 1.08
CA SER A 99 6.62 -16.83 2.11
C SER A 99 7.63 -17.96 1.88
N THR A 100 8.39 -17.97 0.77
CA THR A 100 9.44 -18.98 0.51
C THR A 100 10.75 -18.69 1.24
N VAL A 101 10.94 -17.47 1.73
CA VAL A 101 12.15 -17.05 2.43
C VAL A 101 11.85 -16.77 3.90
N PRO A 102 12.83 -16.92 4.81
CA PRO A 102 12.66 -16.50 6.20
C PRO A 102 12.45 -14.98 6.29
N ILE A 103 11.38 -14.56 6.96
CA ILE A 103 11.10 -13.16 7.23
C ILE A 103 11.73 -12.82 8.56
N THR A 104 12.90 -12.21 8.56
CA THR A 104 13.65 -11.84 9.76
C THR A 104 14.29 -10.46 9.62
N THR A 105 14.74 -9.92 10.72
CA THR A 105 15.41 -8.63 10.80
C THR A 105 16.95 -8.74 10.72
N ASP A 106 17.46 -9.88 10.24
CA ASP A 106 18.90 -10.10 10.06
C ASP A 106 19.47 -9.14 9.01
N ILE A 107 20.44 -8.32 9.42
CA ILE A 107 21.13 -7.34 8.57
C ILE A 107 22.40 -7.89 7.90
N SER A 108 22.62 -9.20 7.93
CA SER A 108 23.68 -9.81 7.12
C SER A 108 23.43 -9.61 5.63
N ILE A 109 24.49 -9.36 4.88
CA ILE A 109 24.40 -9.11 3.43
C ILE A 109 23.72 -10.28 2.71
N GLY A 110 24.01 -11.51 3.13
CA GLY A 110 23.40 -12.71 2.55
C GLY A 110 21.88 -12.70 2.73
N HIS A 111 21.40 -12.49 3.96
CA HIS A 111 19.96 -12.44 4.25
C HIS A 111 19.27 -11.26 3.54
N MET A 112 19.84 -10.07 3.63
CA MET A 112 19.28 -8.89 2.94
C MET A 112 19.17 -9.09 1.43
N THR A 113 20.11 -9.80 0.81
CA THR A 113 20.08 -10.11 -0.62
C THR A 113 18.96 -11.11 -0.94
N VAL A 114 18.84 -12.20 -0.18
CA VAL A 114 17.82 -13.24 -0.40
C VAL A 114 16.42 -12.67 -0.17
N MET A 115 16.20 -12.03 0.98
CA MET A 115 14.90 -11.43 1.32
C MET A 115 14.55 -10.29 0.34
N GLY A 116 15.50 -9.39 0.05
CA GLY A 116 15.30 -8.30 -0.90
C GLY A 116 14.97 -8.79 -2.30
N THR A 117 15.60 -9.89 -2.76
CA THR A 117 15.26 -10.51 -4.05
C THR A 117 13.83 -11.05 -4.03
N ALA A 118 13.43 -11.77 -2.98
CA ALA A 118 12.07 -12.27 -2.83
C ALA A 118 11.05 -11.10 -2.79
N MET A 119 11.37 -10.01 -2.07
CA MET A 119 10.54 -8.80 -2.02
C MET A 119 10.35 -8.17 -3.41
N VAL A 120 11.44 -8.01 -4.18
CA VAL A 120 11.37 -7.50 -5.55
C VAL A 120 10.54 -8.40 -6.46
N LEU A 121 10.70 -9.71 -6.35
CA LEU A 121 9.95 -10.68 -7.15
C LEU A 121 8.46 -10.72 -6.73
N ALA A 122 8.15 -10.63 -5.43
CA ALA A 122 6.77 -10.65 -4.91
C ALA A 122 5.92 -9.47 -5.41
N VAL A 123 6.54 -8.33 -5.71
CA VAL A 123 5.89 -7.16 -6.32
C VAL A 123 6.04 -7.18 -7.84
N GLY A 124 7.25 -7.44 -8.33
CA GLY A 124 7.60 -7.31 -9.74
C GLY A 124 6.94 -8.34 -10.63
N LEU A 125 6.83 -9.61 -10.21
CA LEU A 125 6.18 -10.65 -11.02
C LEU A 125 4.66 -10.44 -11.14
N PRO A 126 3.88 -10.19 -10.07
CA PRO A 126 2.47 -9.82 -10.21
C PRO A 126 2.26 -8.59 -11.10
N TYR A 127 3.09 -7.55 -10.94
CA TYR A 127 3.05 -6.38 -11.79
C TYR A 127 3.31 -6.72 -13.26
N ALA A 128 4.36 -7.51 -13.54
CA ALA A 128 4.73 -7.94 -14.88
C ALA A 128 3.61 -8.75 -15.56
N VAL A 129 3.01 -9.69 -14.82
CA VAL A 129 1.89 -10.51 -15.32
C VAL A 129 0.66 -9.64 -15.58
N SER A 130 0.27 -8.74 -14.68
CA SER A 130 -0.83 -7.80 -14.91
C SER A 130 -0.56 -6.91 -16.12
N ARG A 131 0.68 -6.41 -16.28
CA ARG A 131 1.04 -5.45 -17.32
C ARG A 131 1.13 -6.06 -18.70
N TRP A 132 1.82 -7.22 -18.82
CA TRP A 132 2.22 -7.79 -20.11
C TRP A 132 1.43 -9.03 -20.51
N VAL A 133 1.01 -9.85 -19.54
CA VAL A 133 0.23 -11.08 -19.81
C VAL A 133 -1.26 -10.77 -19.85
N PHE A 134 -1.81 -10.20 -18.79
CA PHE A 134 -3.23 -9.89 -18.71
C PHE A 134 -3.59 -8.57 -19.41
N ARG A 135 -2.63 -7.65 -19.56
CA ARG A 135 -2.79 -6.34 -20.21
C ARG A 135 -3.90 -5.49 -19.60
N ASP A 136 -4.25 -5.72 -18.34
CA ASP A 136 -5.33 -5.03 -17.64
C ASP A 136 -4.85 -3.87 -16.76
N HIS A 137 -3.52 -3.77 -16.56
CA HIS A 137 -2.89 -2.72 -15.76
C HIS A 137 -3.52 -2.55 -14.36
N ALA A 138 -3.94 -3.67 -13.74
CA ALA A 138 -4.59 -3.68 -12.43
C ALA A 138 -3.68 -3.11 -11.34
N ILE A 139 -2.41 -3.47 -11.35
CA ILE A 139 -1.39 -2.98 -10.41
C ILE A 139 -0.75 -1.72 -10.99
N ARG A 140 -0.73 -0.66 -10.17
CA ARG A 140 -0.13 0.64 -10.56
C ARG A 140 0.63 1.22 -9.38
N PHE A 141 1.73 1.89 -9.68
CA PHE A 141 2.56 2.59 -8.71
C PHE A 141 2.55 4.10 -9.00
N PRO A 142 1.53 4.85 -8.53
CA PRO A 142 1.36 6.26 -8.83
C PRO A 142 2.34 7.14 -8.02
N VAL A 143 3.60 7.18 -8.44
CA VAL A 143 4.66 7.95 -7.75
C VAL A 143 4.46 9.45 -7.94
N LEU A 144 4.23 9.88 -9.18
CA LEU A 144 4.06 11.29 -9.53
C LEU A 144 2.61 11.58 -9.88
N THR A 145 1.86 12.13 -8.94
CA THR A 145 0.45 12.50 -9.15
C THR A 145 0.26 13.92 -9.70
N GLY A 146 1.35 14.72 -9.74
CA GLY A 146 1.30 16.12 -10.20
C GLY A 146 0.61 17.08 -9.21
N SER A 147 -0.02 16.58 -8.15
CA SER A 147 -0.68 17.40 -7.14
C SER A 147 0.28 17.72 -5.99
N LYS A 148 0.23 18.97 -5.50
CA LYS A 148 0.93 19.36 -4.27
C LYS A 148 0.16 18.85 -3.06
N TRP A 149 0.87 18.40 -2.04
CA TRP A 149 0.27 17.98 -0.78
C TRP A 149 -0.49 19.13 -0.12
N SER A 150 -1.70 18.85 0.30
CA SER A 150 -2.57 19.77 1.03
C SER A 150 -1.97 20.14 2.40
N ARG A 151 -2.54 21.18 3.04
CA ARG A 151 -2.13 21.55 4.40
C ARG A 151 -2.36 20.42 5.39
N THR A 152 -3.47 19.70 5.28
CA THR A 152 -3.82 18.56 6.14
C THR A 152 -2.82 17.42 5.97
N GLU A 153 -2.46 17.07 4.72
CA GLU A 153 -1.48 16.03 4.45
C GLU A 153 -0.10 16.37 5.05
N ARG A 154 0.34 17.61 4.96
CA ARG A 154 1.61 18.05 5.58
C ARG A 154 1.56 17.99 7.10
N TRP A 155 0.43 18.38 7.71
CA TRP A 155 0.25 18.26 9.17
C TRP A 155 0.22 16.80 9.62
N TYR A 156 -0.36 15.93 8.82
CA TYR A 156 -0.36 14.49 9.14
C TYR A 156 1.05 13.89 9.11
N LEU A 157 1.93 14.30 8.19
CA LEU A 157 3.34 13.87 8.21
C LEU A 157 4.04 14.27 9.51
N ALA A 158 3.82 15.50 9.98
CA ALA A 158 4.35 15.95 11.28
C ALA A 158 3.75 15.16 12.45
N ALA A 159 2.43 14.91 12.40
CA ALA A 159 1.74 14.14 13.43
C ALA A 159 2.23 12.69 13.52
N VAL A 160 2.54 12.03 12.40
CA VAL A 160 3.09 10.66 12.38
C VAL A 160 4.42 10.58 13.13
N VAL A 161 5.30 11.55 12.95
CA VAL A 161 6.58 11.60 13.68
C VAL A 161 6.35 11.75 15.18
N VAL A 162 5.45 12.66 15.58
CA VAL A 162 5.12 12.88 17.00
C VAL A 162 4.47 11.64 17.62
N ILE A 163 3.50 11.03 16.93
CA ILE A 163 2.82 9.81 17.37
C ILE A 163 3.82 8.66 17.48
N GLY A 164 4.67 8.47 16.47
CA GLY A 164 5.74 7.46 16.49
C GLY A 164 6.69 7.68 17.66
N TYR A 165 7.14 8.91 17.89
CA TYR A 165 8.01 9.27 19.02
C TYR A 165 7.38 8.94 20.37
N LEU A 166 6.07 9.12 20.54
CA LEU A 166 5.37 8.83 21.80
C LEU A 166 5.05 7.35 21.99
N ILE A 167 4.68 6.65 20.93
CA ILE A 167 4.15 5.28 21.03
C ILE A 167 5.25 4.24 20.90
N LEU A 168 6.18 4.37 19.93
CA LEU A 168 7.16 3.34 19.64
C LEU A 168 8.10 3.02 20.80
N PRO A 169 8.64 3.98 21.57
CA PRO A 169 9.47 3.67 22.74
C PRO A 169 8.68 2.89 23.81
N VAL A 170 7.42 3.30 24.05
CA VAL A 170 6.50 2.65 25.01
C VAL A 170 6.14 1.22 24.56
N TYR A 171 6.06 1.00 23.27
CA TYR A 171 5.84 -0.34 22.72
C TYR A 171 7.12 -1.18 22.76
N MET A 172 8.18 -0.72 22.14
CA MET A 172 9.38 -1.53 21.87
C MET A 172 10.17 -1.86 23.13
N ILE A 173 10.37 -0.90 24.03
CA ILE A 173 11.30 -1.04 25.15
C ILE A 173 10.71 -1.86 26.30
N PRO A 174 9.56 -1.52 26.90
CA PRO A 174 9.00 -2.29 28.02
C PRO A 174 8.57 -3.71 27.64
N THR A 175 8.12 -3.94 26.39
CA THR A 175 7.76 -5.29 25.93
C THR A 175 8.97 -6.16 25.59
N GLY A 176 10.15 -5.54 25.42
CA GLY A 176 11.36 -6.23 24.97
C GLY A 176 11.35 -6.59 23.48
N VAL A 177 10.34 -6.16 22.72
CA VAL A 177 10.18 -6.46 21.28
C VAL A 177 11.38 -5.97 20.46
N TYR A 178 12.03 -4.86 20.87
CA TYR A 178 13.24 -4.37 20.21
C TYR A 178 14.36 -5.42 20.08
N ARG A 179 14.37 -6.45 20.94
CA ARG A 179 15.37 -7.54 20.91
C ARG A 179 15.23 -8.45 19.69
N ASN A 180 14.11 -8.38 18.98
CA ASN A 180 13.92 -9.09 17.72
C ASN A 180 14.71 -8.43 16.58
N TRP A 181 15.27 -7.24 16.80
CA TRP A 181 16.16 -6.54 15.87
C TRP A 181 17.61 -6.62 16.32
N PRO A 182 18.58 -6.63 15.39
CA PRO A 182 19.99 -6.71 15.72
C PRO A 182 20.45 -5.45 16.46
N ALA A 183 21.36 -5.65 17.40
CA ALA A 183 22.06 -4.58 18.08
C ALA A 183 23.13 -4.00 17.11
N ALA A 184 22.82 -2.85 16.50
CA ALA A 184 23.76 -2.15 15.65
C ALA A 184 24.58 -1.16 16.48
N SER A 185 25.90 -1.35 16.56
CA SER A 185 26.81 -0.52 17.36
C SER A 185 27.88 0.18 16.52
N ASP A 186 28.23 -0.38 15.36
CA ASP A 186 29.16 0.26 14.42
C ASP A 186 28.43 0.92 13.27
N GLY A 187 29.13 1.83 12.56
CA GLY A 187 28.54 2.63 11.50
C GLY A 187 28.01 1.80 10.31
N ALA A 188 28.60 0.64 10.02
CA ALA A 188 28.16 -0.21 8.93
C ALA A 188 26.84 -0.92 9.28
N ASP A 189 26.72 -1.43 10.49
CA ASP A 189 25.50 -2.10 10.97
C ASP A 189 24.36 -1.09 11.19
N ILE A 190 24.66 0.10 11.70
CA ILE A 190 23.70 1.20 11.79
C ILE A 190 23.16 1.57 10.39
N PHE A 191 24.04 1.66 9.40
CA PHE A 191 23.61 1.94 8.02
C PHE A 191 22.77 0.81 7.41
N LYS A 192 23.17 -0.47 7.63
CA LYS A 192 22.39 -1.62 7.17
C LYS A 192 21.00 -1.68 7.83
N LEU A 193 20.93 -1.43 9.13
CA LEU A 193 19.65 -1.36 9.85
C LEU A 193 18.77 -0.23 9.30
N PHE A 194 19.33 0.96 9.09
CA PHE A 194 18.60 2.08 8.48
C PHE A 194 18.10 1.75 7.08
N LEU A 195 18.96 1.14 6.25
CA LEU A 195 18.58 0.74 4.89
C LEU A 195 17.49 -0.33 4.93
N GLY A 196 17.64 -1.35 5.76
CA GLY A 196 16.69 -2.46 5.88
C GLY A 196 15.31 -2.01 6.30
N THR A 197 15.19 -1.20 7.35
CA THR A 197 13.90 -0.67 7.82
C THR A 197 13.21 0.17 6.74
N ASN A 198 13.92 1.09 6.09
CA ASN A 198 13.31 1.97 5.09
C ASN A 198 12.97 1.25 3.78
N VAL A 199 13.80 0.31 3.30
CA VAL A 199 13.49 -0.49 2.12
C VAL A 199 12.27 -1.37 2.36
N LEU A 200 12.13 -1.91 3.57
CA LEU A 200 10.97 -2.69 3.96
C LEU A 200 9.70 -1.84 3.95
N GLY A 201 9.71 -0.65 4.56
CA GLY A 201 8.56 0.25 4.55
C GLY A 201 8.13 0.69 3.16
N ILE A 202 9.07 0.90 2.21
CA ILE A 202 8.73 1.14 0.81
C ILE A 202 8.03 -0.10 0.22
N TRP A 203 8.58 -1.29 0.46
CA TRP A 203 8.03 -2.53 -0.06
C TRP A 203 6.63 -2.82 0.47
N ASP A 204 6.38 -2.56 1.74
CA ASP A 204 5.08 -2.73 2.37
C ASP A 204 3.99 -1.95 1.61
N GLU A 205 4.26 -0.70 1.25
CA GLU A 205 3.33 0.11 0.46
C GLU A 205 3.15 -0.42 -0.97
N LEU A 206 4.21 -0.92 -1.59
CA LEU A 206 4.14 -1.50 -2.93
C LEU A 206 3.34 -2.81 -2.92
N PHE A 207 3.56 -3.66 -1.92
CA PHE A 207 2.94 -4.98 -1.87
C PHE A 207 1.53 -4.93 -1.28
N PHE A 208 1.37 -4.45 -0.05
CA PHE A 208 0.07 -4.52 0.62
C PHE A 208 -0.93 -3.50 0.07
N ILE A 209 -0.48 -2.27 -0.23
CA ILE A 209 -1.38 -1.21 -0.67
C ILE A 209 -1.51 -1.18 -2.20
N CYS A 210 -0.41 -1.06 -2.93
CA CYS A 210 -0.48 -0.93 -4.38
C CYS A 210 -0.80 -2.25 -5.09
N THR A 211 -0.52 -3.41 -4.48
CA THR A 211 -0.83 -4.71 -5.06
C THR A 211 -2.06 -5.33 -4.40
N VAL A 212 -1.97 -5.81 -3.16
CA VAL A 212 -3.06 -6.59 -2.52
C VAL A 212 -4.35 -5.77 -2.41
N PHE A 213 -4.31 -4.60 -1.77
CA PHE A 213 -5.49 -3.74 -1.62
C PHE A 213 -6.08 -3.34 -2.97
N THR A 214 -5.23 -2.96 -3.93
CA THR A 214 -5.69 -2.53 -5.27
C THR A 214 -6.37 -3.67 -6.02
N LEU A 215 -5.89 -4.90 -5.93
CA LEU A 215 -6.52 -6.07 -6.53
C LEU A 215 -7.86 -6.40 -5.85
N LEU A 216 -7.89 -6.42 -4.51
CA LEU A 216 -9.09 -6.75 -3.74
C LEU A 216 -10.23 -5.74 -3.96
N ARG A 217 -9.95 -4.43 -3.98
CA ARG A 217 -10.97 -3.39 -4.14
C ARG A 217 -11.63 -3.35 -5.53
N ARG A 218 -11.12 -4.10 -6.50
CA ARG A 218 -11.78 -4.31 -7.80
C ARG A 218 -12.99 -5.22 -7.68
N HIS A 219 -13.06 -6.04 -6.62
CA HIS A 219 -14.09 -7.08 -6.43
C HIS A 219 -14.90 -6.90 -5.15
N LEU A 220 -14.40 -6.09 -4.21
CA LEU A 220 -15.01 -5.85 -2.90
C LEU A 220 -15.21 -4.34 -2.67
N PRO A 221 -16.15 -3.95 -1.81
CA PRO A 221 -16.22 -2.59 -1.29
C PRO A 221 -14.87 -2.17 -0.70
N GLU A 222 -14.51 -0.89 -0.89
CA GLU A 222 -13.20 -0.35 -0.50
C GLU A 222 -12.84 -0.67 0.96
N TRP A 223 -13.80 -0.52 1.89
CA TRP A 223 -13.59 -0.79 3.30
C TRP A 223 -13.29 -2.26 3.60
N GLN A 224 -13.96 -3.21 2.91
CA GLN A 224 -13.69 -4.64 3.06
C GLN A 224 -12.29 -5.00 2.53
N ALA A 225 -11.95 -4.52 1.34
CA ALA A 225 -10.64 -4.73 0.77
C ALA A 225 -9.53 -4.16 1.67
N ASN A 226 -9.77 -2.98 2.28
CA ASN A 226 -8.83 -2.34 3.18
C ASN A 226 -8.64 -3.11 4.49
N LEU A 227 -9.71 -3.58 5.11
CA LEU A 227 -9.61 -4.42 6.32
C LEU A 227 -8.87 -5.73 6.03
N LEU A 228 -9.15 -6.36 4.89
CA LEU A 228 -8.49 -7.61 4.50
C LEU A 228 -6.99 -7.42 4.24
N GLN A 229 -6.59 -6.38 3.48
CA GLN A 229 -5.17 -6.13 3.27
C GLN A 229 -4.44 -5.86 4.59
N ALA A 230 -5.08 -5.14 5.54
CA ALA A 230 -4.48 -4.85 6.83
C ALA A 230 -4.22 -6.12 7.67
N VAL A 231 -5.02 -7.19 7.50
CA VAL A 231 -4.74 -8.48 8.13
C VAL A 231 -3.44 -9.08 7.62
N VAL A 232 -3.23 -9.15 6.28
CA VAL A 232 -2.00 -9.71 5.72
C VAL A 232 -0.79 -8.86 6.08
N PHE A 233 -0.93 -7.53 6.01
CA PHE A 233 0.09 -6.57 6.40
C PHE A 233 0.55 -6.83 7.86
N THR A 234 -0.41 -6.87 8.77
CA THR A 234 -0.14 -7.10 10.20
C THR A 234 0.49 -8.47 10.45
N SER A 235 0.03 -9.50 9.71
CA SER A 235 0.58 -10.86 9.83
C SER A 235 2.04 -10.93 9.39
N PHE A 236 2.40 -10.22 8.33
CA PHE A 236 3.77 -10.13 7.84
C PHE A 236 4.68 -9.42 8.86
N LEU A 237 4.23 -8.30 9.42
CA LEU A 237 5.02 -7.60 10.44
C LEU A 237 5.09 -8.36 11.76
N TRP A 238 4.09 -9.21 12.08
CA TRP A 238 4.20 -10.15 13.19
C TRP A 238 5.37 -11.13 13.00
N ASP A 239 5.48 -11.75 11.83
CA ASP A 239 6.59 -12.65 11.47
C ASP A 239 7.95 -11.91 11.52
N LEU A 240 7.97 -10.66 11.07
CA LEU A 240 9.15 -9.79 11.15
C LEU A 240 9.57 -9.46 12.60
N GLY A 241 8.73 -9.73 13.58
CA GLY A 241 9.09 -9.57 15.00
C GLY A 241 8.29 -8.51 15.78
N PHE A 242 7.26 -7.90 15.19
CA PHE A 242 6.37 -6.97 15.92
C PHE A 242 5.35 -7.73 16.79
N HIS A 243 5.84 -8.43 17.80
CA HIS A 243 5.08 -9.26 18.71
C HIS A 243 4.34 -8.48 19.81
N ALA A 244 3.87 -9.17 20.83
CA ALA A 244 3.10 -8.63 21.96
C ALA A 244 1.83 -7.89 21.50
N TRP A 245 1.65 -6.65 21.88
CA TRP A 245 0.51 -5.86 21.46
C TRP A 245 0.73 -5.09 20.13
N GLY A 246 1.81 -5.41 19.40
CA GLY A 246 2.10 -4.85 18.07
C GLY A 246 0.94 -4.86 17.08
N PRO A 247 0.15 -5.94 16.96
CA PRO A 247 -1.02 -5.96 16.06
C PRO A 247 -2.03 -4.84 16.33
N PHE A 248 -2.21 -4.40 17.57
CA PHE A 248 -3.08 -3.28 17.91
C PHE A 248 -2.55 -1.92 17.46
N LEU A 249 -1.26 -1.83 17.17
CA LEU A 249 -0.61 -0.66 16.60
C LEU A 249 -0.59 -0.74 15.07
N ILE A 250 -0.18 -1.87 14.53
CA ILE A 250 0.08 -2.08 13.09
C ILE A 250 -1.22 -2.16 12.30
N TYR A 251 -2.21 -2.90 12.77
CA TYR A 251 -3.47 -3.08 12.05
C TYR A 251 -4.20 -1.73 11.79
N PRO A 252 -4.39 -0.85 12.78
CA PRO A 252 -4.93 0.49 12.52
C PRO A 252 -4.05 1.32 11.58
N PHE A 253 -2.72 1.24 11.71
CA PHE A 253 -1.80 1.93 10.81
C PHE A 253 -2.01 1.47 9.36
N ALA A 254 -2.06 0.15 9.09
CA ALA A 254 -2.29 -0.41 7.76
C ALA A 254 -3.66 0.00 7.18
N VAL A 255 -4.72 0.03 8.02
CA VAL A 255 -6.05 0.51 7.62
C VAL A 255 -6.00 2.00 7.24
N ILE A 256 -5.30 2.82 8.01
CA ILE A 256 -5.14 4.26 7.74
C ILE A 256 -4.36 4.46 6.43
N GLN A 257 -3.27 3.72 6.19
CA GLN A 257 -2.48 3.79 4.96
C GLN A 257 -3.32 3.45 3.73
N GLY A 258 -4.10 2.38 3.77
CA GLY A 258 -5.01 2.02 2.67
C GLY A 258 -6.11 3.06 2.45
N TRP A 259 -6.68 3.63 3.52
CA TRP A 259 -7.67 4.71 3.43
C TRP A 259 -7.07 5.99 2.83
N ILE A 260 -5.87 6.38 3.25
CA ILE A 260 -5.15 7.53 2.70
C ILE A 260 -4.87 7.31 1.22
N PHE A 261 -4.36 6.14 0.83
CA PHE A 261 -4.08 5.82 -0.57
C PHE A 261 -5.35 5.86 -1.43
N ALA A 262 -6.47 5.35 -0.93
CA ALA A 262 -7.75 5.42 -1.64
C ALA A 262 -8.19 6.86 -1.95
N ARG A 263 -7.84 7.82 -1.07
CA ARG A 263 -8.17 9.25 -1.20
C ARG A 263 -7.16 10.02 -2.04
N THR A 264 -5.88 9.85 -1.74
CA THR A 264 -4.78 10.63 -2.36
C THR A 264 -4.34 10.04 -3.69
N LYS A 265 -4.51 8.72 -3.87
CA LYS A 265 -3.97 7.95 -5.01
C LYS A 265 -2.48 8.24 -5.25
N SER A 266 -1.74 8.52 -4.17
CA SER A 266 -0.33 8.92 -4.20
C SER A 266 0.52 7.93 -3.44
N LEU A 267 1.32 7.14 -4.17
CA LEU A 267 2.30 6.24 -3.57
C LEU A 267 3.38 7.03 -2.83
N SER A 268 3.89 8.12 -3.43
CA SER A 268 4.92 8.93 -2.78
C SER A 268 4.46 9.49 -1.44
N TYR A 269 3.17 9.81 -1.28
CA TYR A 269 2.65 10.31 -0.02
C TYR A 269 2.61 9.21 1.06
N ILE A 270 2.01 8.05 0.76
CA ILE A 270 1.94 6.95 1.75
C ILE A 270 3.32 6.41 2.11
N VAL A 271 4.23 6.31 1.13
CA VAL A 271 5.64 5.96 1.40
C VAL A 271 6.29 7.00 2.31
N SER A 272 6.05 8.30 2.09
CA SER A 272 6.61 9.33 2.99
C SER A 272 6.08 9.21 4.42
N VAL A 273 4.80 8.88 4.61
CA VAL A 273 4.20 8.61 5.92
C VAL A 273 4.90 7.41 6.59
N HIS A 274 5.05 6.31 5.85
CA HIS A 274 5.67 5.08 6.34
C HIS A 274 7.14 5.31 6.72
N LEU A 275 7.93 5.90 5.82
CA LEU A 275 9.35 6.15 6.07
C LEU A 275 9.61 7.10 7.24
N LEU A 276 8.72 8.06 7.49
CA LEU A 276 8.83 8.90 8.69
C LEU A 276 8.58 8.08 9.97
N PHE A 277 7.63 7.14 9.93
CA PHE A 277 7.38 6.23 11.05
C PHE A 277 8.58 5.28 11.24
N ASP A 278 9.11 4.70 10.17
CA ASP A 278 10.27 3.81 10.19
C ASP A 278 11.55 4.53 10.65
N PHE A 279 11.71 5.79 10.30
CA PHE A 279 12.81 6.59 10.82
C PHE A 279 12.75 6.73 12.34
N VAL A 280 11.56 6.95 12.90
CA VAL A 280 11.38 6.97 14.36
C VAL A 280 11.63 5.58 14.96
N LEU A 281 11.14 4.51 14.30
CA LEU A 281 11.43 3.13 14.70
C LEU A 281 12.93 2.86 14.75
N PHE A 282 13.66 3.23 13.69
CA PHE A 282 15.11 3.11 13.64
C PHE A 282 15.80 3.83 14.82
N LEU A 283 15.38 5.05 15.14
CA LEU A 283 15.91 5.78 16.29
C LEU A 283 15.62 5.09 17.63
N VAL A 284 14.41 4.52 17.79
CA VAL A 284 14.04 3.75 18.99
C VAL A 284 14.89 2.49 19.11
N LEU A 285 15.15 1.78 18.03
CA LEU A 285 16.02 0.60 18.01
C LEU A 285 17.45 0.93 18.41
N LEU A 286 18.02 2.01 17.84
CA LEU A 286 19.35 2.49 18.24
C LEU A 286 19.41 2.86 19.72
N HIS A 287 18.42 3.62 20.21
CA HIS A 287 18.34 4.00 21.63
C HIS A 287 18.21 2.77 22.54
N ALA A 288 17.32 1.82 22.19
CA ALA A 288 17.04 0.66 23.03
C ALA A 288 18.27 -0.26 23.21
N HIS A 289 19.09 -0.40 22.16
CA HIS A 289 20.33 -1.17 22.20
C HIS A 289 21.53 -0.40 22.76
N ASN A 290 21.54 0.96 22.62
CA ASN A 290 22.68 1.84 22.94
C ASN A 290 22.21 3.08 23.70
N ARG A 291 21.57 2.92 24.87
CA ARG A 291 20.93 4.00 25.65
C ARG A 291 21.84 5.20 25.95
N TRP A 292 23.09 4.95 26.20
CA TRP A 292 24.05 5.99 26.55
C TRP A 292 24.72 6.65 25.33
N LEU A 293 24.65 5.99 24.17
CA LEU A 293 25.19 6.55 22.93
C LEU A 293 24.17 7.48 22.22
N PHE A 294 22.87 7.13 22.35
CA PHE A 294 21.78 7.88 21.72
C PHE A 294 20.64 8.13 22.73
N PRO A 295 20.83 9.05 23.70
CA PRO A 295 19.81 9.33 24.73
C PRO A 295 18.68 10.22 24.15
N ILE A 296 17.90 9.71 23.18
CA ILE A 296 16.88 10.46 22.47
C ILE A 296 15.52 10.36 23.16
N PHE A 297 15.27 9.22 23.82
CA PHE A 297 13.98 8.91 24.46
C PHE A 297 14.08 8.87 25.98
N LEU A 298 12.95 9.11 26.66
CA LEU A 298 12.87 9.22 28.11
C LEU A 298 12.89 7.87 28.88
N TYR A 299 13.02 6.72 28.20
CA TYR A 299 12.94 5.37 28.78
C TYR A 299 14.28 4.67 28.90
#